data_54b9d3de56549518b804ac7e9d6704a3
#
_entry.id   54b9d3de56549518b804ac7e9d6704a3
#
_cell.length_a   1.000
_cell.length_b   1.000
_cell.length_c   1.000
_cell.angle_alpha   90.00
_cell.angle_beta   90.00
_cell.angle_gamma   90.00
#
_symmetry.space_group_name_H-M   'P 1'
#
loop_
_entity.id
_entity.type
_entity.pdbx_description
1 polymer ?
#
loop_
_entity_poly.entity_id
_entity_poly.type
_entity_poly.pdbx_seq_one_letter_code
_entity_poly.pdbx_strand_id
1 'polypeptide(L)'
;MAAAKKPPPTAMGRAPNTTAPDAATTGPAASALIDQRIADLGDWRGQVLAQVRQLIHEAAPGVVEEWKWRGTPVWSLGGILCTGESYKTAVKLTFLKGAALPDPAHLFNASLEGNARRAIDINEGDTLPVDAFRALIRAAVELNALGSSKARKGRAPGHTGSAA
;
A
#
# COMPACT_ATOMS: atom_id res chain seq x y z
N MET A 1 -39.98 22.60 11.13
CA MET A 1 -39.47 22.57 11.19
C MET A 1 -38.57 22.23 10.91
N ALA A 2 -38.22 22.18 10.69
CA ALA A 2 -37.40 22.00 10.41
C ALA A 2 -36.51 21.84 10.14
N ALA A 3 -36.24 21.79 10.12
CA ALA A 3 -35.41 21.67 9.92
C ALA A 3 -34.58 21.47 9.34
N ALA A 4 -34.39 21.43 9.07
CA ALA A 4 -33.64 21.24 8.50
C ALA A 4 -32.71 21.34 8.27
N LYS A 5 -32.51 21.40 8.19
CA LYS A 5 -31.62 21.47 7.87
C LYS A 5 -30.61 21.36 7.70
N LYS A 6 -30.23 21.18 7.57
CA LYS A 6 -29.20 21.06 7.42
C LYS A 6 -28.49 20.97 6.69
N PRO A 7 -28.06 21.00 6.48
CA PRO A 7 -27.36 20.89 5.76
C PRO A 7 -26.39 20.63 5.64
N PRO A 8 -26.02 20.66 5.47
CA PRO A 8 -25.14 20.50 5.32
C PRO A 8 -24.12 20.66 5.08
N PRO A 9 -23.79 20.87 5.34
CA PRO A 9 -22.62 21.04 5.42
C PRO A 9 -21.91 20.37 4.53
N THR A 10 -22.08 19.83 4.48
CA THR A 10 -21.58 19.03 3.67
C THR A 10 -21.03 19.59 2.58
N ALA A 11 -21.56 20.13 2.22
CA ALA A 11 -21.16 20.60 1.06
C ALA A 11 -19.84 21.05 1.16
N MET A 12 -19.65 21.71 1.88
CA MET A 12 -18.57 22.25 1.94
C MET A 12 -17.48 21.50 1.80
N GLY A 13 -17.38 20.96 2.37
CA GLY A 13 -16.22 20.35 2.38
C GLY A 13 -15.69 19.88 1.15
N ARG A 14 -16.25 19.41 0.52
CA ARG A 14 -15.80 18.84 -0.47
C ARG A 14 -15.14 19.56 -1.40
N ALA A 15 -15.47 20.43 -1.59
CA ALA A 15 -14.97 21.12 -2.61
C ALA A 15 -13.52 21.09 -2.72
N PRO A 16 -12.96 21.42 -1.80
CA PRO A 16 -11.61 21.53 -1.84
C PRO A 16 -10.88 20.46 -2.49
N ASN A 17 -11.15 19.49 -2.06
CA ASN A 17 -10.46 18.50 -2.50
C ASN A 17 -10.47 18.26 -3.87
N THR A 18 -11.16 18.75 -4.44
CA THR A 18 -11.25 18.40 -5.75
C THR A 18 -9.96 18.68 -6.38
N THR A 19 -9.16 19.41 -5.87
CA THR A 19 -8.03 19.69 -6.52
C THR A 19 -7.34 18.49 -6.87
N ALA A 20 -6.74 17.87 -7.09
CA ALA A 20 -6.01 16.76 -7.40
C ALA A 20 -6.50 15.52 -6.77
N PRO A 21 -7.50 15.03 -7.29
CA PRO A 21 -8.08 13.85 -6.76
C PRO A 21 -7.11 12.72 -6.67
N ASP A 22 -6.16 12.69 -7.53
CA ASP A 22 -5.27 11.59 -7.48
C ASP A 22 -4.02 11.91 -6.71
N ALA A 23 -3.91 13.07 -6.17
CA ALA A 23 -2.72 13.42 -5.46
C ALA A 23 -2.54 12.52 -4.27
N ALA A 24 -1.37 11.99 -4.11
CA ALA A 24 -1.11 11.12 -2.99
C ALA A 24 -0.76 11.95 -1.77
N THR A 25 -1.15 11.49 -0.62
CA THR A 25 -0.73 12.08 0.64
C THR A 25 0.33 11.14 1.19
N THR A 26 1.44 11.66 1.64
CA THR A 26 2.52 10.82 2.16
C THR A 26 2.92 11.23 3.55
N GLY A 27 3.59 10.34 4.24
CA GLY A 27 4.18 10.62 5.54
C GLY A 27 3.16 10.72 6.65
N PRO A 28 3.38 11.57 7.62
CA PRO A 28 2.51 11.63 8.80
C PRO A 28 1.04 11.87 8.49
N ALA A 29 0.76 12.67 7.47
CA ALA A 29 -0.63 12.90 7.10
C ALA A 29 -1.28 11.62 6.56
N ALA A 30 -0.53 10.84 5.81
CA ALA A 30 -1.04 9.58 5.31
C ALA A 30 -1.21 8.61 6.47
N SER A 31 -0.27 8.60 7.40
CA SER A 31 -0.36 7.71 8.56
C SER A 31 -1.62 8.00 9.36
N ALA A 32 -1.98 9.27 9.49
CA ALA A 32 -3.18 9.64 10.21
C ALA A 32 -4.44 9.14 9.48
N LEU A 33 -4.42 9.17 8.15
CA LEU A 33 -5.56 8.68 7.39
C LEU A 33 -5.67 7.17 7.49
N ILE A 34 -4.55 6.47 7.57
CA ILE A 34 -4.56 5.03 7.74
C ILE A 34 -5.06 4.70 9.14
N ASP A 35 -4.65 5.46 10.16
CA ASP A 35 -5.15 5.28 11.51
C ASP A 35 -6.67 5.41 11.52
N GLN A 36 -7.16 6.41 10.81
CA GLN A 36 -8.60 6.64 10.75
C GLN A 36 -9.31 5.50 10.05
N ARG A 37 -8.73 4.98 8.98
CA ARG A 37 -9.34 3.87 8.27
C ARG A 37 -9.44 2.64 9.17
N ILE A 38 -8.39 2.35 9.91
CA ILE A 38 -8.39 1.21 10.82
C ILE A 38 -9.47 1.40 11.87
N ALA A 39 -9.58 2.61 12.42
CA ALA A 39 -10.59 2.86 13.44
C ALA A 39 -12.01 2.77 12.85
N ASP A 40 -12.19 3.28 11.66
CA ASP A 40 -13.52 3.27 11.05
C ASP A 40 -14.00 1.87 10.69
N LEU A 41 -13.08 0.96 10.38
CA LEU A 41 -13.50 -0.40 10.06
C LEU A 41 -14.10 -1.06 11.30
N GLY A 42 -13.50 -0.81 12.45
CA GLY A 42 -14.10 -1.26 13.73
C GLY A 42 -14.35 -2.74 13.89
N ASP A 43 -13.82 -3.57 13.04
CA ASP A 43 -14.04 -5.01 13.16
C ASP A 43 -12.75 -5.74 12.79
N TRP A 44 -12.86 -7.02 12.48
CA TRP A 44 -11.67 -7.84 12.20
C TRP A 44 -10.82 -7.27 11.08
N ARG A 45 -11.43 -6.55 10.14
CA ARG A 45 -10.66 -5.99 9.04
C ARG A 45 -9.69 -4.92 9.55
N GLY A 46 -10.14 -4.12 10.51
CA GLY A 46 -9.27 -3.13 11.12
C GLY A 46 -8.12 -3.78 11.85
N GLN A 47 -8.39 -4.89 12.54
CA GLN A 47 -7.35 -5.60 13.25
C GLN A 47 -6.33 -6.19 12.30
N VAL A 48 -6.79 -6.75 11.19
CA VAL A 48 -5.90 -7.32 10.19
C VAL A 48 -5.05 -6.23 9.57
N LEU A 49 -5.66 -5.11 9.21
CA LEU A 49 -4.94 -4.03 8.59
C LEU A 49 -3.88 -3.46 9.55
N ALA A 50 -4.22 -3.35 10.82
CA ALA A 50 -3.26 -2.88 11.82
C ALA A 50 -2.10 -3.85 11.97
N GLN A 51 -2.37 -5.13 11.95
CA GLN A 51 -1.32 -6.13 12.06
C GLN A 51 -0.41 -6.09 10.84
N VAL A 52 -0.98 -6.01 9.66
CA VAL A 52 -0.22 -5.94 8.43
C VAL A 52 0.68 -4.71 8.45
N ARG A 53 0.13 -3.59 8.87
CA ARG A 53 0.88 -2.35 8.94
C ARG A 53 2.08 -2.49 9.87
N GLN A 54 1.87 -3.08 11.02
CA GLN A 54 2.94 -3.27 11.96
C GLN A 54 4.03 -4.16 11.39
N LEU A 55 3.65 -5.27 10.76
CA LEU A 55 4.62 -6.18 10.20
C LEU A 55 5.42 -5.54 9.07
N ILE A 56 4.78 -4.69 8.28
CA ILE A 56 5.47 -4.00 7.22
C ILE A 56 6.53 -3.06 7.80
N HIS A 57 6.17 -2.33 8.84
CA HIS A 57 7.12 -1.42 9.46
C HIS A 57 8.29 -2.17 10.09
N GLU A 58 8.03 -3.35 10.63
CA GLU A 58 9.08 -4.15 11.23
C GLU A 58 10.03 -4.69 10.16
N ALA A 59 9.50 -5.14 9.06
CA ALA A 59 10.31 -5.75 8.01
C ALA A 59 10.96 -4.73 7.10
N ALA A 60 10.43 -3.54 7.03
CA ALA A 60 10.94 -2.50 6.16
C ALA A 60 11.12 -1.18 6.90
N PRO A 61 12.13 -1.10 7.77
CA PRO A 61 12.40 0.14 8.48
C PRO A 61 12.64 1.24 7.46
N GLY A 62 12.04 2.35 7.63
CA GLY A 62 12.14 3.42 6.66
C GLY A 62 11.02 3.45 5.64
N VAL A 63 10.11 2.51 5.73
CA VAL A 63 8.98 2.48 4.81
C VAL A 63 8.17 3.76 4.94
N VAL A 64 7.67 4.25 3.82
CA VAL A 64 6.86 5.47 3.79
C VAL A 64 5.41 5.07 3.59
N GLU A 65 4.53 5.63 4.39
CA GLU A 65 3.11 5.37 4.24
C GLU A 65 2.51 6.42 3.32
N GLU A 66 1.63 6.00 2.43
CA GLU A 66 0.98 6.87 1.50
C GLU A 66 -0.51 6.57 1.46
N TRP A 67 -1.29 7.55 1.05
CA TRP A 67 -2.72 7.39 0.92
C TRP A 67 -3.05 7.82 -0.50
N LYS A 68 -3.44 6.86 -1.32
CA LYS A 68 -3.62 7.13 -2.73
C LYS A 68 -4.98 6.72 -3.24
N TRP A 69 -5.29 7.11 -4.42
CA TRP A 69 -6.48 6.70 -5.15
C TRP A 69 -7.74 6.80 -4.29
N ARG A 70 -7.85 7.94 -3.59
CA ARG A 70 -9.03 8.22 -2.81
C ARG A 70 -9.30 7.25 -1.69
N GLY A 71 -8.34 6.70 -1.10
CA GLY A 71 -8.59 5.92 0.11
C GLY A 71 -7.84 4.62 0.24
N THR A 72 -6.72 4.47 -0.43
CA THR A 72 -5.97 3.24 -0.35
C THR A 72 -4.68 3.45 0.42
N PRO A 73 -4.49 2.75 1.52
CA PRO A 73 -3.20 2.74 2.19
C PRO A 73 -2.15 2.09 1.31
N VAL A 74 -1.00 2.72 1.20
CA VAL A 74 0.08 2.24 0.37
C VAL A 74 1.38 2.32 1.16
N TRP A 75 2.22 1.32 1.03
CA TRP A 75 3.52 1.31 1.69
C TRP A 75 4.61 1.25 0.64
N SER A 76 5.56 2.17 0.73
CA SER A 76 6.60 2.34 -0.28
C SER A 76 7.98 2.44 0.32
N LEU A 77 8.94 1.88 -0.36
CA LEU A 77 10.35 2.02 -0.02
C LEU A 77 11.12 1.72 -1.30
N GLY A 78 11.62 2.76 -1.93
CA GLY A 78 12.25 2.60 -3.23
C GLY A 78 11.25 2.30 -4.33
N GLY A 79 9.97 2.53 -4.06
CA GLY A 79 8.87 2.20 -4.95
C GLY A 79 7.79 1.55 -4.13
N ILE A 80 6.62 1.36 -4.69
CA ILE A 80 5.53 0.78 -3.92
C ILE A 80 5.83 -0.67 -3.61
N LEU A 81 5.70 -1.04 -2.34
CA LEU A 81 5.84 -2.43 -1.93
C LEU A 81 4.49 -3.11 -2.09
N CYS A 82 3.50 -2.59 -1.41
CA CYS A 82 2.15 -3.16 -1.49
C CYS A 82 1.10 -2.14 -1.10
N THR A 83 -0.14 -2.47 -1.40
CA THR A 83 -1.28 -1.65 -1.02
C THR A 83 -2.19 -2.49 -0.13
N GLY A 84 -3.01 -1.83 0.67
CA GLY A 84 -3.94 -2.53 1.54
C GLY A 84 -5.35 -2.03 1.32
N GLU A 85 -6.21 -2.88 0.79
CA GLU A 85 -7.59 -2.51 0.55
C GLU A 85 -8.51 -3.31 1.44
N SER A 86 -9.58 -2.70 1.89
CA SER A 86 -10.54 -3.37 2.75
C SER A 86 -11.84 -3.54 1.99
N TYR A 87 -12.27 -4.78 1.84
CA TYR A 87 -13.55 -5.08 1.21
C TYR A 87 -14.49 -5.64 2.27
N LYS A 88 -15.71 -5.89 1.91
CA LYS A 88 -16.68 -6.37 2.84
C LYS A 88 -16.24 -7.64 3.54
N THR A 89 -15.66 -8.56 2.82
CA THR A 89 -15.32 -9.87 3.37
C THR A 89 -13.84 -10.19 3.32
N ALA A 90 -13.01 -9.23 2.99
CA ALA A 90 -11.58 -9.51 2.90
C ALA A 90 -10.74 -8.26 2.99
N VAL A 91 -9.53 -8.43 3.47
CA VAL A 91 -8.52 -7.38 3.36
C VAL A 91 -7.57 -7.89 2.29
N LYS A 92 -7.37 -7.09 1.26
CA LYS A 92 -6.53 -7.51 0.14
C LYS A 92 -5.24 -6.72 0.13
N LEU A 93 -4.13 -7.44 0.11
CA LEU A 93 -2.81 -6.83 0.02
C LEU A 93 -2.27 -7.12 -1.37
N THR A 94 -2.04 -6.08 -2.15
CA THR A 94 -1.56 -6.26 -3.52
C THR A 94 -0.11 -5.84 -3.61
N PHE A 95 0.73 -6.77 -4.05
CA PHE A 95 2.14 -6.49 -4.25
C PHE A 95 2.34 -6.20 -5.73
N LEU A 96 2.76 -5.01 -6.06
CA LEU A 96 2.81 -4.59 -7.46
C LEU A 96 3.79 -5.39 -8.28
N LYS A 97 4.84 -5.90 -7.67
CA LYS A 97 5.81 -6.72 -8.35
C LYS A 97 5.77 -8.16 -7.83
N GLY A 98 4.61 -8.58 -7.35
CA GLY A 98 4.49 -9.87 -6.70
C GLY A 98 4.92 -11.04 -7.55
N ALA A 99 4.72 -10.96 -8.85
CA ALA A 99 5.10 -12.08 -9.73
C ALA A 99 6.60 -12.34 -9.71
N ALA A 100 7.40 -11.35 -9.35
CA ALA A 100 8.84 -11.50 -9.29
C ALA A 100 9.35 -11.83 -7.90
N LEU A 101 8.47 -11.99 -6.93
CA LEU A 101 8.88 -12.24 -5.57
C LEU A 101 8.86 -13.73 -5.25
N PRO A 102 9.81 -14.20 -4.45
CA PRO A 102 9.77 -15.59 -4.01
C PRO A 102 8.65 -15.72 -2.99
N ASP A 103 7.88 -16.74 -3.09
CA ASP A 103 6.76 -16.95 -2.17
C ASP A 103 6.71 -18.43 -1.78
N PRO A 104 7.75 -18.91 -1.08
CA PRO A 104 7.80 -20.33 -0.74
C PRO A 104 6.67 -20.76 0.19
N ALA A 105 6.11 -19.84 0.94
CA ALA A 105 5.01 -20.18 1.83
C ALA A 105 3.65 -20.08 1.14
N HIS A 106 3.66 -19.74 -0.14
CA HIS A 106 2.42 -19.63 -0.92
C HIS A 106 1.42 -18.67 -0.28
N LEU A 107 1.89 -17.49 0.08
CA LEU A 107 1.01 -16.49 0.64
C LEU A 107 0.09 -15.88 -0.40
N PHE A 108 0.57 -15.72 -1.63
CA PHE A 108 -0.26 -15.13 -2.67
C PHE A 108 -1.39 -16.10 -3.03
N ASN A 109 -2.60 -15.65 -2.89
CA ASN A 109 -3.76 -16.46 -3.18
C ASN A 109 -4.77 -15.75 -4.08
N ALA A 110 -4.39 -14.61 -4.64
CA ALA A 110 -5.27 -13.85 -5.51
C ALA A 110 -4.42 -13.16 -6.58
N SER A 111 -5.03 -12.77 -7.65
CA SER A 111 -4.37 -12.11 -8.77
C SER A 111 -3.23 -12.95 -9.33
N LEU A 112 -3.42 -14.27 -9.32
CA LEU A 112 -2.32 -15.17 -9.70
C LEU A 112 -2.02 -15.17 -11.17
N GLU A 113 -2.90 -14.64 -11.97
CA GLU A 113 -2.68 -14.59 -13.41
C GLU A 113 -2.15 -13.27 -13.90
N GLY A 114 -1.89 -12.33 -13.02
CA GLY A 114 -1.38 -11.05 -13.44
C GLY A 114 0.06 -11.16 -13.93
N ASN A 115 0.45 -10.27 -14.81
CA ASN A 115 1.81 -10.28 -15.31
C ASN A 115 2.79 -9.82 -14.25
N ALA A 116 2.40 -8.93 -13.40
CA ALA A 116 3.30 -8.37 -12.39
C ALA A 116 2.73 -8.46 -10.99
N ARG A 117 1.45 -8.27 -10.84
CA ARG A 117 0.86 -8.18 -9.50
C ARG A 117 0.46 -9.52 -8.96
N ARG A 118 0.55 -9.61 -7.63
CA ARG A 118 0.02 -10.76 -6.92
C ARG A 118 -0.61 -10.22 -5.66
N ALA A 119 -1.58 -10.90 -5.13
CA ALA A 119 -2.28 -10.40 -3.95
C ALA A 119 -2.52 -11.49 -2.92
N ILE A 120 -2.71 -11.04 -1.68
CA ILE A 120 -3.06 -11.91 -0.59
C ILE A 120 -4.43 -11.43 -0.12
N ASP A 121 -5.43 -12.30 -0.18
CA ASP A 121 -6.73 -12.00 0.37
C ASP A 121 -6.81 -12.64 1.75
N ILE A 122 -7.09 -11.84 2.76
CA ILE A 122 -7.20 -12.32 4.14
C ILE A 122 -8.66 -12.20 4.51
N ASN A 123 -9.28 -13.33 4.85
CA ASN A 123 -10.68 -13.36 5.24
C ASN A 123 -10.79 -13.44 6.75
N GLU A 124 -11.99 -13.25 7.25
CA GLU A 124 -12.20 -13.28 8.68
C GLU A 124 -11.76 -14.62 9.23
N GLY A 125 -10.98 -14.61 10.27
CA GLY A 125 -10.51 -15.85 10.87
C GLY A 125 -9.21 -16.39 10.30
N ASP A 126 -8.76 -15.83 9.16
CA ASP A 126 -7.52 -16.31 8.59
C ASP A 126 -6.33 -15.82 9.41
N THR A 127 -5.31 -16.65 9.49
CA THR A 127 -4.10 -16.27 10.20
C THR A 127 -3.02 -15.97 9.19
N LEU A 128 -2.40 -14.83 9.32
CA LEU A 128 -1.31 -14.46 8.43
C LEU A 128 -0.01 -14.98 9.02
N PRO A 129 0.75 -15.82 8.28
CA PRO A 129 2.03 -16.31 8.80
C PRO A 129 3.00 -15.15 8.92
N VAL A 130 3.31 -14.77 10.13
CA VAL A 130 4.08 -13.56 10.41
C VAL A 130 5.47 -13.58 9.81
N ASP A 131 6.22 -14.64 10.03
CA ASP A 131 7.60 -14.67 9.53
C ASP A 131 7.65 -14.74 8.02
N ALA A 132 6.74 -15.48 7.42
CA ALA A 132 6.68 -15.57 5.97
C ALA A 132 6.30 -14.23 5.37
N PHE A 133 5.39 -13.52 6.01
CA PHE A 133 4.98 -12.22 5.52
C PHE A 133 6.13 -11.22 5.63
N ARG A 134 6.85 -11.23 6.74
CA ARG A 134 7.99 -10.34 6.88
C ARG A 134 9.04 -10.63 5.81
N ALA A 135 9.27 -11.90 5.53
CA ALA A 135 10.24 -12.28 4.51
C ALA A 135 9.80 -11.78 3.14
N LEU A 136 8.50 -11.82 2.86
CA LEU A 136 7.98 -11.33 1.61
C LEU A 136 8.17 -9.82 1.48
N ILE A 137 7.95 -9.10 2.56
CA ILE A 137 8.16 -7.65 2.54
C ILE A 137 9.64 -7.33 2.31
N ARG A 138 10.54 -8.05 2.97
CA ARG A 138 11.96 -7.82 2.77
C ARG A 138 12.36 -8.10 1.33
N ALA A 139 11.81 -9.14 0.74
CA ALA A 139 12.09 -9.45 -0.64
C ALA A 139 11.61 -8.34 -1.57
N ALA A 140 10.46 -7.75 -1.24
CA ALA A 140 9.93 -6.66 -2.04
C ALA A 140 10.82 -5.42 -1.93
N VAL A 141 11.37 -5.17 -0.75
CA VAL A 141 12.28 -4.04 -0.55
C VAL A 141 13.55 -4.27 -1.39
N GLU A 142 14.07 -5.48 -1.36
CA GLU A 142 15.26 -5.79 -2.14
C GLU A 142 15.02 -5.67 -3.62
N LEU A 143 13.88 -6.12 -4.07
CA LEU A 143 13.57 -6.04 -5.48
C LEU A 143 13.48 -4.59 -5.93
N ASN A 144 12.89 -3.73 -5.13
CA ASN A 144 12.80 -2.32 -5.46
C ASN A 144 14.21 -1.68 -5.48
N ALA A 145 15.06 -2.08 -4.57
CA ALA A 145 16.41 -1.55 -4.54
C ALA A 145 17.20 -1.97 -5.78
N LEU A 146 17.02 -3.18 -6.22
CA LEU A 146 17.70 -3.65 -7.40
C LEU A 146 17.21 -2.92 -8.65
N GLY A 147 15.92 -2.70 -8.73
CA GLY A 147 15.33 -1.99 -9.84
C GLY A 147 15.86 -0.57 -9.92
N SER A 148 15.96 0.09 -8.80
CA SER A 148 16.47 1.45 -8.78
C SER A 148 17.92 1.50 -9.19
N SER A 149 18.68 0.55 -8.70
CA SER A 149 20.08 0.50 -9.00
C SER A 149 20.30 0.27 -10.48
N LYS A 150 19.53 -0.60 -11.05
CA LYS A 150 19.64 -0.87 -12.44
C LYS A 150 19.25 0.32 -13.26
N ALA A 151 18.22 0.97 -12.90
CA ALA A 151 17.77 2.13 -13.62
C ALA A 151 18.84 3.21 -13.57
N ARG A 152 19.48 3.36 -12.46
CA ARG A 152 20.46 4.36 -12.33
C ARG A 152 21.68 4.05 -13.18
N LYS A 153 22.08 2.84 -13.17
CA LYS A 153 23.18 2.45 -13.96
C LYS A 153 22.87 2.61 -15.41
N GLY A 154 21.75 2.28 -15.83
CA GLY A 154 21.36 2.40 -17.20
C GLY A 154 21.37 3.83 -17.68
N ARG A 155 21.08 4.75 -16.79
CA ARG A 155 21.03 6.08 -17.21
C ARG A 155 22.35 6.74 -17.26
N ALA A 156 23.09 6.62 -16.32
CA ALA A 156 24.32 7.26 -16.22
C ALA A 156 25.17 7.20 -17.44
N PRO A 157 25.50 6.15 -17.83
CA PRO A 157 26.44 6.06 -18.93
C PRO A 157 26.01 6.80 -20.12
N GLY A 158 24.88 6.77 -20.27
CA GLY A 158 24.42 7.36 -21.45
C GLY A 158 25.07 8.60 -21.81
N HIS A 159 25.18 9.44 -20.92
CA HIS A 159 25.52 10.64 -21.36
C HIS A 159 26.95 10.82 -21.55
N THR A 160 27.65 10.08 -20.97
CA THR A 160 28.98 10.35 -21.05
C THR A 160 29.38 10.23 -22.40
N GLY A 161 28.80 9.46 -23.07
CA GLY A 161 29.33 9.28 -24.38
C GLY A 161 29.57 10.53 -25.01
N SER A 162 28.85 11.38 -24.70
CA SER A 162 28.94 12.53 -25.41
C SER A 162 30.25 13.08 -25.31
N ALA A 163 30.77 12.93 -24.31
CA ALA A 163 31.95 13.60 -24.09
C ALA A 163 32.85 13.37 -25.23
N ALA A 164 32.80 12.36 -25.71
CA ALA A 164 33.72 12.15 -26.76
C ALA A 164 33.57 13.17 -27.75
#